data_7005a52df759678b3bfab23c1d4010cc
#
_entry.id   7005a52df759678b3bfab23c1d4010cc
#
_cell.length_a   1.000
_cell.length_b   1.000
_cell.length_c   1.000
_cell.angle_alpha   90.00
_cell.angle_beta   90.00
_cell.angle_gamma   90.00
#
_symmetry.space_group_name_H-M   'P 1'
#
loop_
_entity.id
_entity.type
_entity.pdbx_description
1 polymer ?
#
loop_
_entity_poly.entity_id
_entity_poly.type
_entity_poly.pdbx_seq_one_letter_code
_entity_poly.pdbx_strand_id
1 'polypeptide(L)'
;MIFGNKIKYEGSIGTAIAKVFDLTVASTGLPAKRLKQMDIPYLSATIHSNSHAGYYPGASMLDIKITFSPTDGKLYGAQIVGYDGVDKRIDEYALTIKRNGTVYDLTELEHAYAPPFSSAKDPVALSGYVAGNILSGKMTPLYWRELQQTDLSKVTLVDVRTTDEYSLGKIPGAINVPLDELRERMSDIPTNKPVYVYCGVGLRGYLASCILKDNGYQDVRNLIGGIKTYKAATTPVCLPEQPSSSCHTTASCCQPATEKVIKVDACGIQCPGPIMKLKKSMETLNPGERLEIHATDAGFPRDAKAWCKSTGNHFLEKSSANGTYRVLIEKASSCEKAIKEITTEKGKHSFCSAMTLTKL
;
A
#
# COMPACT_ATOMS: atom_id res chain seq x y z
N MET A 1 -44.26 -7.71 17.59
CA MET A 1 -44.14 -6.28 17.29
C MET A 1 -45.55 -5.70 17.14
N ILE A 2 -45.78 -4.51 16.60
CA ILE A 2 -47.04 -3.75 16.70
C ILE A 2 -48.32 -4.54 16.31
N PHE A 3 -48.21 -5.55 15.46
CA PHE A 3 -49.36 -6.38 15.02
C PHE A 3 -49.27 -7.84 15.46
N GLY A 4 -48.62 -8.13 16.61
CA GLY A 4 -48.59 -9.48 17.16
C GLY A 4 -47.61 -10.45 16.48
N ASN A 5 -46.85 -10.02 15.47
CA ASN A 5 -45.87 -10.84 14.81
C ASN A 5 -44.69 -11.16 15.77
N LYS A 6 -44.32 -12.44 15.86
CA LYS A 6 -43.21 -12.92 16.72
C LYS A 6 -41.82 -12.74 16.12
N ILE A 7 -41.67 -11.85 15.12
CA ILE A 7 -40.37 -11.56 14.49
C ILE A 7 -39.53 -10.72 15.45
N LYS A 8 -38.33 -11.19 15.76
CA LYS A 8 -37.34 -10.45 16.58
C LYS A 8 -36.39 -9.68 15.65
N TYR A 9 -36.06 -8.45 16.04
CA TYR A 9 -34.96 -7.71 15.43
C TYR A 9 -33.65 -8.19 16.06
N GLU A 10 -32.77 -8.75 15.25
CA GLU A 10 -31.50 -9.33 15.71
C GLU A 10 -30.36 -8.30 15.78
N GLY A 11 -30.65 -7.04 15.57
CA GLY A 11 -29.65 -5.98 15.54
C GLY A 11 -29.00 -5.78 14.17
N SER A 12 -28.02 -4.88 14.12
CA SER A 12 -27.22 -4.54 12.95
C SER A 12 -25.74 -4.74 13.25
N ILE A 13 -25.00 -5.25 12.27
CA ILE A 13 -23.52 -5.36 12.35
C ILE A 13 -22.82 -4.10 11.84
N GLY A 14 -23.56 -3.06 11.43
CA GLY A 14 -23.01 -1.78 11.03
C GLY A 14 -22.34 -1.79 9.66
N THR A 15 -22.85 -2.58 8.71
CA THR A 15 -22.36 -2.55 7.33
C THR A 15 -22.64 -1.20 6.68
N ALA A 16 -21.60 -0.57 6.15
CA ALA A 16 -21.67 0.74 5.52
C ALA A 16 -20.74 0.81 4.31
N ILE A 17 -21.17 1.58 3.31
CA ILE A 17 -20.39 1.86 2.12
C ILE A 17 -20.54 3.33 1.74
N ALA A 18 -19.46 3.95 1.28
CA ALA A 18 -19.45 5.32 0.80
C ALA A 18 -18.56 5.46 -0.42
N LYS A 19 -18.96 6.34 -1.34
CA LYS A 19 -18.14 6.74 -2.48
C LYS A 19 -17.55 8.12 -2.21
N VAL A 20 -16.24 8.23 -2.31
CA VAL A 20 -15.48 9.47 -2.10
C VAL A 20 -14.73 9.76 -3.40
N PHE A 21 -15.27 10.63 -4.23
CA PHE A 21 -14.88 10.80 -5.62
C PHE A 21 -14.96 9.45 -6.38
N ASP A 22 -13.85 8.96 -6.91
CA ASP A 22 -13.80 7.67 -7.61
C ASP A 22 -13.52 6.49 -6.67
N LEU A 23 -13.14 6.77 -5.41
CA LEU A 23 -12.79 5.77 -4.43
C LEU A 23 -14.02 5.30 -3.67
N THR A 24 -14.18 3.99 -3.51
CA THR A 24 -15.20 3.36 -2.68
C THR A 24 -14.57 2.86 -1.39
N VAL A 25 -15.22 3.17 -0.26
CA VAL A 25 -14.81 2.72 1.08
C VAL A 25 -15.96 2.00 1.73
N ALA A 26 -15.73 0.79 2.24
CA ALA A 26 -16.75 0.01 2.92
C ALA A 26 -16.21 -0.62 4.21
N SER A 27 -17.12 -0.85 5.15
CA SER A 27 -16.81 -1.52 6.42
C SER A 27 -17.99 -2.33 6.94
N THR A 28 -17.71 -3.40 7.68
CA THR A 28 -18.70 -4.21 8.36
C THR A 28 -18.14 -4.77 9.66
N GLY A 29 -18.98 -5.02 10.65
CA GLY A 29 -18.59 -5.59 11.93
C GLY A 29 -17.71 -4.67 12.79
N LEU A 30 -16.82 -5.24 13.57
CA LEU A 30 -15.99 -4.54 14.55
C LEU A 30 -14.58 -4.24 14.02
N PRO A 31 -14.23 -2.98 13.78
CA PRO A 31 -12.88 -2.59 13.42
C PRO A 31 -11.91 -2.70 14.62
N ALA A 32 -10.62 -2.86 14.35
CA ALA A 32 -9.57 -3.00 15.35
C ALA A 32 -9.63 -1.93 16.48
N LYS A 33 -9.96 -0.67 16.13
CA LYS A 33 -10.12 0.42 17.11
C LYS A 33 -11.21 0.11 18.13
N ARG A 34 -12.34 -0.44 17.68
CA ARG A 34 -13.47 -0.77 18.54
C ARG A 34 -13.19 -1.98 19.41
N LEU A 35 -12.57 -3.03 18.83
CA LEU A 35 -12.14 -4.21 19.58
C LEU A 35 -11.17 -3.85 20.71
N LYS A 36 -10.21 -2.97 20.43
CA LYS A 36 -9.28 -2.44 21.44
C LYS A 36 -10.00 -1.68 22.56
N GLN A 37 -11.01 -0.86 22.22
CA GLN A 37 -11.81 -0.13 23.23
C GLN A 37 -12.68 -1.05 24.12
N MET A 38 -13.01 -2.23 23.62
CA MET A 38 -13.82 -3.23 24.31
C MET A 38 -12.97 -4.31 25.00
N ASP A 39 -11.64 -4.17 24.96
CA ASP A 39 -10.68 -5.15 25.48
C ASP A 39 -10.89 -6.58 24.92
N ILE A 40 -11.38 -6.67 23.67
CA ILE A 40 -11.54 -7.95 22.98
C ILE A 40 -10.25 -8.30 22.25
N PRO A 41 -9.63 -9.46 22.57
CA PRO A 41 -8.43 -9.92 21.85
C PRO A 41 -8.74 -10.16 20.38
N TYR A 42 -7.86 -9.67 19.51
CA TYR A 42 -8.00 -9.84 18.06
C TYR A 42 -6.66 -9.92 17.36
N LEU A 43 -6.67 -10.59 16.21
CA LEU A 43 -5.65 -10.52 15.18
C LEU A 43 -6.21 -9.77 13.96
N SER A 44 -5.35 -9.33 13.08
CA SER A 44 -5.77 -8.72 11.82
C SER A 44 -4.89 -9.15 10.66
N ALA A 45 -5.48 -9.28 9.48
CA ALA A 45 -4.80 -9.45 8.22
C ALA A 45 -5.09 -8.25 7.31
N THR A 46 -4.08 -7.77 6.61
CA THR A 46 -4.23 -6.75 5.56
C THR A 46 -3.66 -7.31 4.29
N ILE A 47 -4.44 -7.27 3.23
CA ILE A 47 -4.06 -7.71 1.89
C ILE A 47 -4.26 -6.58 0.88
N HIS A 48 -3.49 -6.66 -0.19
CA HIS A 48 -3.63 -5.84 -1.38
C HIS A 48 -3.80 -6.79 -2.56
N SER A 49 -4.92 -6.71 -3.24
CA SER A 49 -5.26 -7.61 -4.35
C SER A 49 -5.97 -6.84 -5.45
N ASN A 50 -5.98 -7.38 -6.66
CA ASN A 50 -6.72 -6.77 -7.76
C ASN A 50 -8.22 -7.05 -7.64
N SER A 51 -9.05 -6.13 -8.14
CA SER A 51 -10.52 -6.28 -8.21
C SER A 51 -10.95 -7.47 -9.07
N HIS A 52 -10.15 -7.77 -10.12
CA HIS A 52 -10.30 -8.93 -10.99
C HIS A 52 -8.93 -9.37 -11.53
N ALA A 53 -8.90 -10.30 -12.48
CA ALA A 53 -7.65 -10.84 -13.02
C ALA A 53 -6.75 -9.71 -13.55
N GLY A 54 -5.53 -9.59 -12.98
CA GLY A 54 -4.65 -8.46 -13.25
C GLY A 54 -4.15 -8.36 -14.68
N TYR A 55 -4.24 -9.44 -15.48
CA TYR A 55 -3.95 -9.43 -16.92
C TYR A 55 -5.12 -8.94 -17.77
N TYR A 56 -6.32 -8.84 -17.19
CA TYR A 56 -7.50 -8.30 -17.88
C TYR A 56 -7.58 -6.78 -17.71
N PRO A 57 -7.92 -6.02 -18.77
CA PRO A 57 -7.94 -4.57 -18.71
C PRO A 57 -8.87 -4.01 -17.63
N GLY A 58 -8.45 -2.92 -16.97
CA GLY A 58 -9.24 -2.22 -15.97
C GLY A 58 -9.10 -2.74 -14.54
N ALA A 59 -8.26 -3.75 -14.29
CA ALA A 59 -8.00 -4.23 -12.94
C ALA A 59 -7.49 -3.11 -12.04
N SER A 60 -8.16 -2.91 -10.90
CA SER A 60 -7.80 -1.92 -9.89
C SER A 60 -7.50 -2.57 -8.56
N MET A 61 -6.66 -1.92 -7.74
CA MET A 61 -6.26 -2.47 -6.46
C MET A 61 -7.37 -2.31 -5.41
N LEU A 62 -7.60 -3.37 -4.65
CA LEU A 62 -8.37 -3.42 -3.42
C LEU A 62 -7.42 -3.52 -2.23
N ASP A 63 -7.62 -2.68 -1.24
CA ASP A 63 -6.96 -2.72 0.05
C ASP A 63 -7.98 -3.27 1.07
N ILE A 64 -7.75 -4.48 1.58
CA ILE A 64 -8.68 -5.18 2.47
C ILE A 64 -8.01 -5.44 3.81
N LYS A 65 -8.70 -5.11 4.88
CA LYS A 65 -8.30 -5.45 6.25
C LYS A 65 -9.42 -6.19 6.94
N ILE A 66 -9.10 -7.35 7.53
CA ILE A 66 -10.01 -8.11 8.38
C ILE A 66 -9.52 -8.17 9.81
N THR A 67 -10.44 -8.30 10.76
CA THR A 67 -10.18 -8.54 12.17
C THR A 67 -10.88 -9.83 12.60
N PHE A 68 -10.20 -10.64 13.39
CA PHE A 68 -10.70 -11.96 13.78
C PHE A 68 -10.16 -12.41 15.14
N SER A 69 -10.81 -13.38 15.73
CA SER A 69 -10.46 -14.00 17.00
C SER A 69 -9.14 -14.75 16.90
N PRO A 70 -8.22 -14.61 17.88
CA PRO A 70 -6.96 -15.35 17.91
C PRO A 70 -7.13 -16.82 18.29
N THR A 71 -8.30 -17.23 18.82
CA THR A 71 -8.52 -18.58 19.36
C THR A 71 -9.22 -19.50 18.37
N ASP A 72 -10.30 -19.04 17.75
CA ASP A 72 -11.15 -19.84 16.87
C ASP A 72 -11.29 -19.28 15.46
N GLY A 73 -10.66 -18.13 15.18
CA GLY A 73 -10.72 -17.50 13.87
C GLY A 73 -12.05 -16.84 13.55
N LYS A 74 -12.96 -16.68 14.51
CA LYS A 74 -14.25 -16.00 14.32
C LYS A 74 -14.04 -14.63 13.70
N LEU A 75 -14.73 -14.35 12.60
CA LEU A 75 -14.60 -13.07 11.89
C LEU A 75 -15.32 -11.96 12.68
N TYR A 76 -14.59 -10.91 13.05
CA TYR A 76 -15.14 -9.77 13.79
C TYR A 76 -15.52 -8.61 12.88
N GLY A 77 -14.72 -8.33 11.85
CA GLY A 77 -14.99 -7.20 10.97
C GLY A 77 -14.12 -7.18 9.74
N ALA A 78 -14.54 -6.38 8.76
CA ALA A 78 -13.79 -6.13 7.54
C ALA A 78 -13.88 -4.67 7.12
N GLN A 79 -12.83 -4.18 6.45
CA GLN A 79 -12.76 -2.87 5.83
C GLN A 79 -12.14 -3.04 4.44
N ILE A 80 -12.75 -2.39 3.44
CA ILE A 80 -12.29 -2.43 2.05
C ILE A 80 -12.19 -1.01 1.51
N VAL A 81 -11.11 -0.75 0.79
CA VAL A 81 -10.91 0.50 0.04
C VAL A 81 -10.49 0.13 -1.37
N GLY A 82 -11.13 0.69 -2.37
CA GLY A 82 -10.81 0.42 -3.77
C GLY A 82 -11.66 1.20 -4.75
N TYR A 83 -11.41 1.00 -6.03
CA TYR A 83 -12.14 1.69 -7.10
C TYR A 83 -13.27 0.83 -7.68
N ASP A 84 -13.14 -0.50 -7.61
CA ASP A 84 -14.08 -1.45 -8.18
C ASP A 84 -14.19 -2.72 -7.33
N GLY A 85 -15.37 -3.36 -7.32
CA GLY A 85 -15.64 -4.63 -6.66
C GLY A 85 -15.60 -4.61 -5.13
N VAL A 86 -15.76 -3.43 -4.50
CA VAL A 86 -15.83 -3.23 -3.05
C VAL A 86 -17.17 -3.70 -2.49
N ASP A 87 -18.26 -3.34 -3.15
CA ASP A 87 -19.65 -3.62 -2.78
C ASP A 87 -19.94 -5.11 -2.66
N LYS A 88 -19.66 -5.87 -3.70
CA LYS A 88 -19.79 -7.32 -3.71
C LYS A 88 -19.10 -7.96 -2.51
N ARG A 89 -17.86 -7.58 -2.23
CA ARG A 89 -17.03 -8.25 -1.24
C ARG A 89 -17.35 -7.86 0.20
N ILE A 90 -17.76 -6.61 0.44
CA ILE A 90 -18.17 -6.22 1.79
C ILE A 90 -19.45 -6.97 2.22
N ASP A 91 -20.34 -7.30 1.28
CA ASP A 91 -21.55 -8.07 1.56
C ASP A 91 -21.24 -9.53 1.90
N GLU A 92 -20.20 -10.12 1.26
CA GLU A 92 -19.72 -11.46 1.61
C GLU A 92 -19.16 -11.53 3.04
N TYR A 93 -18.35 -10.54 3.46
CA TYR A 93 -17.90 -10.43 4.84
C TYR A 93 -19.06 -10.20 5.81
N ALA A 94 -20.00 -9.34 5.46
CA ALA A 94 -21.17 -9.05 6.30
C ALA A 94 -22.03 -10.30 6.52
N LEU A 95 -22.24 -11.09 5.47
CA LEU A 95 -22.96 -12.34 5.55
C LEU A 95 -22.23 -13.36 6.45
N THR A 96 -20.92 -13.51 6.28
CA THR A 96 -20.08 -14.39 7.11
C THR A 96 -20.15 -13.99 8.58
N ILE A 97 -19.98 -12.69 8.90
CA ILE A 97 -20.10 -12.19 10.28
C ILE A 97 -21.48 -12.46 10.86
N LYS A 98 -22.54 -12.17 10.10
CA LYS A 98 -23.94 -12.38 10.57
C LYS A 98 -24.25 -13.85 10.88
N ARG A 99 -23.60 -14.78 10.20
CA ARG A 99 -23.70 -16.22 10.44
C ARG A 99 -22.73 -16.73 11.51
N ASN A 100 -22.03 -15.84 12.22
CA ASN A 100 -20.97 -16.18 13.18
C ASN A 100 -19.85 -17.02 12.57
N GLY A 101 -19.57 -16.82 11.29
CA GLY A 101 -18.55 -17.54 10.55
C GLY A 101 -17.13 -17.12 10.94
N THR A 102 -16.19 -17.88 10.46
CA THR A 102 -14.75 -17.79 10.72
C THR A 102 -13.98 -17.33 9.48
N VAL A 103 -12.70 -17.09 9.62
CA VAL A 103 -11.81 -16.81 8.49
C VAL A 103 -11.68 -18.01 7.53
N TYR A 104 -11.96 -19.22 8.00
CA TYR A 104 -11.93 -20.42 7.16
C TYR A 104 -13.13 -20.49 6.22
N ASP A 105 -14.31 -20.03 6.68
CA ASP A 105 -15.50 -19.93 5.84
C ASP A 105 -15.27 -19.03 4.62
N LEU A 106 -14.40 -18.00 4.75
CA LEU A 106 -14.04 -17.14 3.63
C LEU A 106 -13.28 -17.89 2.51
N THR A 107 -12.60 -18.98 2.86
CA THR A 107 -11.83 -19.79 1.88
C THR A 107 -12.70 -20.81 1.14
N GLU A 108 -13.90 -21.05 1.67
CA GLU A 108 -14.86 -22.03 1.13
C GLU A 108 -15.97 -21.37 0.29
N LEU A 109 -15.97 -20.03 0.21
CA LEU A 109 -16.95 -19.31 -0.61
C LEU A 109 -16.76 -19.67 -2.09
N GLU A 110 -17.84 -20.10 -2.73
CA GLU A 110 -17.87 -20.30 -4.17
C GLU A 110 -18.10 -18.97 -4.89
N HIS A 111 -17.03 -18.40 -5.42
CA HIS A 111 -17.07 -17.12 -6.14
C HIS A 111 -17.35 -17.34 -7.63
N ALA A 112 -18.26 -16.55 -8.20
CA ALA A 112 -18.40 -16.48 -9.64
C ALA A 112 -17.10 -15.93 -10.26
N TYR A 113 -16.47 -16.70 -11.12
CA TYR A 113 -15.20 -16.39 -11.75
C TYR A 113 -15.29 -16.29 -13.27
N ALA A 114 -14.88 -15.16 -13.77
CA ALA A 114 -14.29 -14.98 -15.10
C ALA A 114 -13.32 -13.78 -15.00
N PRO A 115 -12.32 -13.68 -15.92
CA PRO A 115 -11.27 -12.66 -15.82
C PRO A 115 -11.75 -11.22 -15.60
N PRO A 116 -12.89 -10.75 -16.20
CA PRO A 116 -13.40 -9.39 -15.99
C PRO A 116 -14.02 -9.15 -14.60
N PHE A 117 -14.39 -10.19 -13.85
CA PHE A 117 -15.21 -10.08 -12.64
C PHE A 117 -14.46 -10.42 -11.35
N SER A 118 -13.47 -11.29 -11.43
CA SER A 118 -12.71 -11.74 -10.25
C SER A 118 -11.32 -12.24 -10.65
N SER A 119 -10.51 -12.57 -9.67
CA SER A 119 -9.29 -13.36 -9.80
C SER A 119 -9.61 -14.84 -9.49
N ALA A 120 -8.80 -15.78 -9.97
CA ALA A 120 -8.96 -17.21 -9.69
C ALA A 120 -8.98 -17.51 -8.17
N LYS A 121 -8.23 -16.72 -7.37
CA LYS A 121 -8.43 -16.58 -5.94
C LYS A 121 -9.03 -15.21 -5.67
N ASP A 122 -10.33 -15.17 -5.33
CA ASP A 122 -10.96 -13.90 -4.99
C ASP A 122 -10.26 -13.27 -3.77
N PRO A 123 -10.15 -11.93 -3.71
CA PRO A 123 -9.59 -11.22 -2.56
C PRO A 123 -10.19 -11.60 -1.20
N VAL A 124 -11.48 -11.98 -1.14
CA VAL A 124 -12.10 -12.47 0.10
C VAL A 124 -11.48 -13.78 0.54
N ALA A 125 -11.41 -14.77 -0.34
CA ALA A 125 -10.75 -16.03 -0.05
C ALA A 125 -9.25 -15.84 0.29
N LEU A 126 -8.56 -14.95 -0.44
CA LEU A 126 -7.15 -14.62 -0.15
C LEU A 126 -6.98 -14.08 1.28
N SER A 127 -7.89 -13.23 1.76
CA SER A 127 -7.86 -12.73 3.14
C SER A 127 -8.01 -13.85 4.17
N GLY A 128 -8.87 -14.82 3.89
CA GLY A 128 -9.07 -16.03 4.68
C GLY A 128 -7.80 -16.89 4.76
N TYR A 129 -7.13 -17.14 3.62
CA TYR A 129 -5.86 -17.88 3.60
C TYR A 129 -4.77 -17.18 4.41
N VAL A 130 -4.63 -15.86 4.30
CA VAL A 130 -3.64 -15.10 5.08
C VAL A 130 -3.94 -15.20 6.57
N ALA A 131 -5.20 -15.05 6.99
CA ALA A 131 -5.62 -15.19 8.37
C ALA A 131 -5.40 -16.62 8.90
N GLY A 132 -5.72 -17.66 8.12
CA GLY A 132 -5.44 -19.05 8.46
C GLY A 132 -3.95 -19.34 8.65
N ASN A 133 -3.07 -18.75 7.82
CA ASN A 133 -1.62 -18.86 8.00
C ASN A 133 -1.14 -18.19 9.29
N ILE A 134 -1.78 -17.11 9.72
CA ILE A 134 -1.48 -16.45 11.02
C ILE A 134 -1.94 -17.36 12.17
N LEU A 135 -3.18 -17.86 12.15
CA LEU A 135 -3.74 -18.70 13.21
C LEU A 135 -3.01 -20.03 13.36
N SER A 136 -2.58 -20.65 12.27
CA SER A 136 -1.80 -21.90 12.31
C SER A 136 -0.33 -21.72 12.69
N GLY A 137 0.14 -20.48 12.92
CA GLY A 137 1.54 -20.19 13.24
C GLY A 137 2.51 -20.31 12.07
N LYS A 138 2.02 -20.64 10.86
CA LYS A 138 2.86 -20.67 9.64
C LYS A 138 3.47 -19.31 9.36
N MET A 139 2.75 -18.23 9.64
CA MET A 139 3.22 -16.86 9.51
C MET A 139 3.05 -16.10 10.82
N THR A 140 4.14 -15.52 11.34
CA THR A 140 4.10 -14.58 12.46
C THR A 140 3.93 -13.16 11.90
N PRO A 141 2.80 -12.49 12.19
CA PRO A 141 2.55 -11.14 11.66
C PRO A 141 3.42 -10.11 12.36
N LEU A 142 3.90 -9.12 11.61
CA LEU A 142 4.46 -7.87 12.10
C LEU A 142 3.55 -6.74 11.64
N TYR A 143 3.10 -5.90 12.55
CA TYR A 143 2.26 -4.75 12.22
C TYR A 143 3.11 -3.49 12.05
N TRP A 144 2.68 -2.58 11.18
CA TRP A 144 3.42 -1.36 10.87
C TRP A 144 3.69 -0.47 12.10
N ARG A 145 2.75 -0.42 13.06
CA ARG A 145 2.92 0.32 14.33
C ARG A 145 3.99 -0.29 15.22
N GLU A 146 4.02 -1.61 15.28
CA GLU A 146 5.05 -2.35 16.01
C GLU A 146 6.42 -2.10 15.39
N LEU A 147 6.53 -2.15 14.06
CA LEU A 147 7.77 -1.85 13.36
C LEU A 147 8.26 -0.41 13.61
N GLN A 148 7.35 0.58 13.66
CA GLN A 148 7.71 1.96 13.99
C GLN A 148 8.29 2.13 15.39
N GLN A 149 7.87 1.29 16.34
CA GLN A 149 8.31 1.33 17.73
C GLN A 149 9.52 0.42 18.00
N THR A 150 9.90 -0.38 16.99
CA THR A 150 11.01 -1.33 17.11
C THR A 150 12.35 -0.60 17.02
N ASP A 151 13.24 -0.92 17.97
CA ASP A 151 14.65 -0.56 17.89
C ASP A 151 15.33 -1.41 16.81
N LEU A 152 15.59 -0.81 15.64
CA LEU A 152 16.17 -1.50 14.49
C LEU A 152 17.61 -2.00 14.74
N SER A 153 18.28 -1.59 15.82
CA SER A 153 19.59 -2.14 16.19
C SER A 153 19.50 -3.58 16.73
N LYS A 154 18.32 -3.95 17.25
CA LYS A 154 18.05 -5.26 17.88
C LYS A 154 17.45 -6.30 16.93
N VAL A 155 17.10 -5.92 15.72
CA VAL A 155 16.47 -6.77 14.71
C VAL A 155 17.19 -6.65 13.38
N THR A 156 17.03 -7.62 12.49
CA THR A 156 17.44 -7.52 11.10
C THR A 156 16.22 -7.28 10.25
N LEU A 157 16.12 -6.12 9.64
CA LEU A 157 15.02 -5.80 8.71
C LEU A 157 15.45 -6.11 7.28
N VAL A 158 14.72 -7.02 6.61
CA VAL A 158 15.08 -7.54 5.28
C VAL A 158 13.99 -7.17 4.27
N ASP A 159 14.38 -6.47 3.23
CA ASP A 159 13.55 -6.23 2.04
C ASP A 159 13.79 -7.34 1.02
N VAL A 160 12.77 -8.17 0.77
CA VAL A 160 12.85 -9.29 -0.16
C VAL A 160 12.33 -8.93 -1.56
N ARG A 161 12.20 -7.65 -1.87
CA ARG A 161 11.89 -7.16 -3.21
C ARG A 161 13.14 -7.17 -4.08
N THR A 162 12.93 -6.99 -5.38
CA THR A 162 14.06 -6.85 -6.31
C THR A 162 14.92 -5.63 -5.96
N THR A 163 16.17 -5.63 -6.38
CA THR A 163 17.10 -4.51 -6.18
C THR A 163 16.55 -3.21 -6.77
N ASP A 164 15.88 -3.29 -7.91
CA ASP A 164 15.24 -2.12 -8.52
C ASP A 164 14.11 -1.54 -7.65
N GLU A 165 13.22 -2.39 -7.15
CA GLU A 165 12.16 -1.94 -6.22
C GLU A 165 12.72 -1.32 -4.94
N TYR A 166 13.82 -1.88 -4.43
CA TYR A 166 14.52 -1.36 -3.26
C TYR A 166 15.13 0.01 -3.52
N SER A 167 15.72 0.21 -4.71
CA SER A 167 16.28 1.51 -5.12
C SER A 167 15.25 2.62 -5.27
N LEU A 168 13.98 2.26 -5.61
CA LEU A 168 12.84 3.19 -5.71
C LEU A 168 12.30 3.66 -4.35
N GLY A 169 12.82 3.11 -3.27
CA GLY A 169 12.46 3.48 -1.90
C GLY A 169 12.24 2.29 -1.00
N LYS A 170 12.83 2.37 0.17
CA LYS A 170 12.91 1.31 1.19
C LYS A 170 12.45 1.81 2.55
N ILE A 171 12.23 0.90 3.49
CA ILE A 171 12.12 1.24 4.91
C ILE A 171 13.54 1.49 5.42
N PRO A 172 13.82 2.63 6.09
CA PRO A 172 15.15 2.93 6.62
C PRO A 172 15.70 1.78 7.48
N GLY A 173 17.00 1.48 7.33
CA GLY A 173 17.67 0.41 8.07
C GLY A 173 17.49 -1.01 7.49
N ALA A 174 16.71 -1.18 6.42
CA ALA A 174 16.56 -2.48 5.77
C ALA A 174 17.77 -2.84 4.89
N ILE A 175 18.16 -4.11 4.92
CA ILE A 175 19.06 -4.72 3.94
C ILE A 175 18.22 -5.32 2.79
N ASN A 176 18.77 -5.43 1.59
CA ASN A 176 18.08 -6.03 0.46
C ASN A 176 18.64 -7.42 0.14
N VAL A 177 17.78 -8.42 0.31
CA VAL A 177 18.04 -9.79 -0.11
C VAL A 177 16.80 -10.27 -0.90
N PRO A 178 16.82 -10.15 -2.24
CA PRO A 178 15.69 -10.54 -3.08
C PRO A 178 15.25 -11.98 -2.81
N LEU A 179 13.93 -12.25 -2.86
CA LEU A 179 13.38 -13.57 -2.58
C LEU A 179 14.02 -14.66 -3.45
N ASP A 180 14.28 -14.36 -4.72
CA ASP A 180 14.84 -15.32 -5.67
C ASP A 180 16.31 -15.67 -5.34
N GLU A 181 17.04 -14.77 -4.70
CA GLU A 181 18.43 -14.95 -4.25
C GLU A 181 18.52 -15.39 -2.78
N LEU A 182 17.40 -15.44 -2.04
CA LEU A 182 17.39 -15.60 -0.60
C LEU A 182 18.12 -16.87 -0.12
N ARG A 183 17.95 -18.00 -0.84
CA ARG A 183 18.58 -19.27 -0.46
C ARG A 183 20.10 -19.24 -0.59
N GLU A 184 20.62 -18.51 -1.56
CA GLU A 184 22.04 -18.39 -1.82
C GLU A 184 22.70 -17.35 -0.90
N ARG A 185 21.92 -16.35 -0.47
CA ARG A 185 22.37 -15.21 0.31
C ARG A 185 21.90 -15.23 1.77
N MET A 186 21.54 -16.39 2.32
CA MET A 186 21.16 -16.49 3.73
C MET A 186 22.26 -16.05 4.68
N SER A 187 23.54 -16.22 4.30
CA SER A 187 24.71 -15.75 5.08
C SER A 187 24.70 -14.23 5.31
N ASP A 188 24.00 -13.46 4.46
CA ASP A 188 23.88 -12.01 4.62
C ASP A 188 22.92 -11.62 5.77
N ILE A 189 22.13 -12.59 6.27
CA ILE A 189 21.12 -12.38 7.30
C ILE A 189 21.61 -13.00 8.63
N PRO A 190 21.92 -12.18 9.65
CA PRO A 190 22.37 -12.69 10.95
C PRO A 190 21.31 -13.58 11.62
N THR A 191 21.75 -14.71 12.21
CA THR A 191 20.88 -15.68 12.91
C THR A 191 20.69 -15.36 14.39
N ASN A 192 21.49 -14.45 14.95
CA ASN A 192 21.51 -14.10 16.38
C ASN A 192 20.52 -12.99 16.76
N LYS A 193 19.71 -12.51 15.81
CA LYS A 193 18.69 -11.48 16.03
C LYS A 193 17.37 -11.89 15.39
N PRO A 194 16.22 -11.39 15.89
CA PRO A 194 14.94 -11.50 15.19
C PRO A 194 15.03 -10.95 13.76
N VAL A 195 14.41 -11.63 12.82
CA VAL A 195 14.40 -11.24 11.41
C VAL A 195 13.01 -10.77 11.01
N TYR A 196 12.91 -9.51 10.58
CA TYR A 196 11.67 -8.92 10.10
C TYR A 196 11.76 -8.78 8.59
N VAL A 197 10.87 -9.48 7.87
CA VAL A 197 10.86 -9.47 6.41
C VAL A 197 9.71 -8.65 5.88
N TYR A 198 9.92 -7.99 4.75
CA TYR A 198 8.84 -7.33 4.04
C TYR A 198 9.05 -7.35 2.52
N CYS A 199 7.95 -7.22 1.80
CA CYS A 199 7.96 -7.01 0.36
C CYS A 199 6.98 -5.89 -0.04
N GLY A 200 6.52 -5.86 -1.28
CA GLY A 200 5.55 -4.89 -1.76
C GLY A 200 4.23 -4.91 -0.99
N VAL A 201 3.60 -6.09 -0.90
CA VAL A 201 2.23 -6.29 -0.41
C VAL A 201 2.06 -7.43 0.62
N GLY A 202 3.13 -8.21 0.91
CA GLY A 202 3.13 -9.26 1.96
C GLY A 202 3.39 -10.68 1.47
N LEU A 203 3.09 -11.05 0.22
CA LEU A 203 3.21 -12.44 -0.28
C LEU A 203 4.68 -12.92 -0.34
N ARG A 204 5.57 -12.18 -1.00
CA ARG A 204 7.00 -12.55 -1.06
C ARG A 204 7.63 -12.59 0.34
N GLY A 205 7.19 -11.68 1.24
CA GLY A 205 7.61 -11.69 2.64
C GLY A 205 7.15 -12.95 3.38
N TYR A 206 5.92 -13.43 3.12
CA TYR A 206 5.46 -14.72 3.66
C TYR A 206 6.31 -15.88 3.17
N LEU A 207 6.58 -15.98 1.86
CA LEU A 207 7.44 -17.03 1.31
C LEU A 207 8.85 -16.98 1.90
N ALA A 208 9.43 -15.79 2.02
CA ALA A 208 10.73 -15.60 2.65
C ALA A 208 10.72 -16.03 4.12
N SER A 209 9.64 -15.73 4.87
CA SER A 209 9.54 -16.14 6.27
C SER A 209 9.48 -17.66 6.43
N CYS A 210 8.81 -18.38 5.51
CA CYS A 210 8.81 -19.83 5.49
C CYS A 210 10.22 -20.39 5.21
N ILE A 211 10.88 -19.87 4.15
CA ILE A 211 12.24 -20.30 3.80
C ILE A 211 13.20 -20.11 4.96
N LEU A 212 13.18 -18.95 5.63
CA LEU A 212 14.06 -18.66 6.77
C LEU A 212 13.76 -19.58 7.96
N LYS A 213 12.48 -19.78 8.31
CA LYS A 213 12.10 -20.71 9.40
C LYS A 213 12.57 -22.13 9.13
N ASP A 214 12.40 -22.63 7.90
CA ASP A 214 12.83 -23.96 7.49
C ASP A 214 14.37 -24.13 7.54
N ASN A 215 15.11 -23.00 7.50
CA ASN A 215 16.57 -22.98 7.62
C ASN A 215 17.05 -22.55 9.03
N GLY A 216 16.21 -22.68 10.05
CA GLY A 216 16.59 -22.59 11.46
C GLY A 216 16.50 -21.19 12.08
N TYR A 217 15.99 -20.19 11.39
CA TYR A 217 15.74 -18.87 11.97
C TYR A 217 14.52 -18.93 12.91
N GLN A 218 14.71 -18.59 14.19
CA GLN A 218 13.70 -18.82 15.24
C GLN A 218 12.59 -17.76 15.28
N ASP A 219 12.94 -16.47 15.27
CA ASP A 219 11.95 -15.36 15.28
C ASP A 219 11.96 -14.64 13.95
N VAL A 220 11.11 -15.11 13.04
CA VAL A 220 10.89 -14.51 11.71
C VAL A 220 9.49 -13.96 11.63
N ARG A 221 9.36 -12.66 11.35
CA ARG A 221 8.07 -11.98 11.25
C ARG A 221 7.91 -11.32 9.87
N ASN A 222 6.71 -11.42 9.32
CA ASN A 222 6.37 -10.81 8.03
C ASN A 222 5.52 -9.54 8.23
N LEU A 223 5.96 -8.41 7.66
CA LEU A 223 5.21 -7.16 7.69
C LEU A 223 3.92 -7.27 6.88
N ILE A 224 2.79 -7.28 7.60
CA ILE A 224 1.45 -7.41 7.02
C ILE A 224 1.14 -6.25 6.08
N GLY A 225 0.73 -6.58 4.84
CA GLY A 225 0.47 -5.61 3.78
C GLY A 225 1.73 -4.94 3.22
N GLY A 226 2.92 -5.37 3.65
CA GLY A 226 4.21 -4.96 3.12
C GLY A 226 4.50 -3.46 3.20
N ILE A 227 5.45 -3.00 2.40
CA ILE A 227 5.86 -1.59 2.36
C ILE A 227 4.71 -0.68 1.87
N LYS A 228 3.74 -1.19 1.11
CA LYS A 228 2.59 -0.41 0.66
C LYS A 228 1.76 0.07 1.85
N THR A 229 1.39 -0.84 2.76
CA THR A 229 0.67 -0.48 4.00
C THR A 229 1.53 0.41 4.89
N TYR A 230 2.81 0.09 5.06
CA TYR A 230 3.73 0.88 5.88
C TYR A 230 3.80 2.33 5.39
N LYS A 231 4.06 2.56 4.10
CA LYS A 231 4.11 3.91 3.52
C LYS A 231 2.78 4.65 3.66
N ALA A 232 1.65 3.99 3.36
CA ALA A 232 0.33 4.61 3.49
C ALA A 232 0.03 5.07 4.93
N ALA A 233 0.49 4.31 5.93
CA ALA A 233 0.25 4.59 7.34
C ALA A 233 1.23 5.60 7.96
N THR A 234 2.43 5.75 7.41
CA THR A 234 3.51 6.55 8.01
C THR A 234 3.84 7.82 7.24
N THR A 235 3.40 7.94 5.98
CA THR A 235 3.58 9.17 5.21
C THR A 235 2.62 10.24 5.72
N PRO A 236 3.12 11.42 6.16
CA PRO A 236 2.25 12.51 6.57
C PRO A 236 1.30 12.92 5.43
N VAL A 237 0.03 13.08 5.75
CA VAL A 237 -0.94 13.68 4.83
C VAL A 237 -0.68 15.18 4.82
N CYS A 238 0.04 15.67 3.81
CA CYS A 238 0.09 17.10 3.55
C CYS A 238 -1.27 17.51 2.97
N LEU A 239 -2.11 18.16 3.76
CA LEU A 239 -3.24 18.89 3.21
C LEU A 239 -2.67 19.96 2.27
N PRO A 240 -3.25 20.19 1.08
CA PRO A 240 -2.85 21.32 0.25
C PRO A 240 -3.07 22.58 1.07
N GLU A 241 -2.01 23.36 1.28
CA GLU A 241 -2.16 24.71 1.83
C GLU A 241 -3.10 25.48 0.93
N GLN A 242 -4.11 26.14 1.52
CA GLN A 242 -4.96 27.05 0.77
C GLN A 242 -4.04 28.10 0.15
N PRO A 243 -4.22 28.45 -1.13
CA PRO A 243 -3.39 29.46 -1.76
C PRO A 243 -3.59 30.76 -1.00
N SER A 244 -2.59 31.14 -0.19
CA SER A 244 -2.51 32.48 0.37
C SER A 244 -2.33 33.44 -0.79
N SER A 245 -3.34 34.29 -1.01
CA SER A 245 -3.27 35.41 -1.91
C SER A 245 -2.16 36.35 -1.46
N SER A 246 -1.02 36.32 -2.08
CA SER A 246 -0.08 37.41 -2.28
C SER A 246 1.34 36.90 -2.54
N CYS A 247 1.75 36.91 -3.79
CA CYS A 247 3.10 37.28 -4.20
C CYS A 247 3.07 37.66 -5.68
N HIS A 248 3.03 38.95 -5.90
CA HIS A 248 3.42 39.59 -7.16
C HIS A 248 4.95 39.67 -7.26
N THR A 249 5.42 39.64 -8.52
CA THR A 249 6.76 40.01 -9.04
C THR A 249 7.84 38.96 -8.87
N THR A 250 8.56 38.56 -9.88
CA THR A 250 9.10 39.19 -11.09
C THR A 250 9.45 38.15 -12.13
N ALA A 251 9.04 38.38 -13.35
CA ALA A 251 9.51 37.65 -14.52
C ALA A 251 10.92 38.12 -14.88
N SER A 252 11.82 37.20 -15.15
CA SER A 252 12.80 37.27 -16.24
C SER A 252 13.83 36.16 -16.13
N CYS A 253 14.00 35.47 -17.22
CA CYS A 253 15.02 34.54 -17.66
C CYS A 253 14.58 33.08 -17.77
N CYS A 254 13.76 32.79 -18.78
CA CYS A 254 13.80 31.48 -19.43
C CYS A 254 13.40 31.66 -20.90
N GLN A 255 14.34 31.42 -21.79
CA GLN A 255 14.07 31.22 -23.22
C GLN A 255 13.25 29.93 -23.38
N PRO A 256 12.32 29.85 -24.36
CA PRO A 256 11.52 28.66 -24.58
C PRO A 256 12.41 27.51 -25.07
N ALA A 257 12.55 26.48 -24.26
CA ALA A 257 13.13 25.22 -24.70
C ALA A 257 12.19 24.54 -25.70
N THR A 258 12.76 24.01 -26.77
CA THR A 258 12.07 23.26 -27.83
C THR A 258 11.18 22.17 -27.24
N GLU A 259 9.90 22.17 -27.66
CA GLU A 259 8.87 21.18 -27.23
C GLU A 259 9.16 19.77 -27.76
N LYS A 260 10.14 19.09 -27.17
CA LYS A 260 10.35 17.67 -27.43
C LYS A 260 9.61 16.86 -26.39
N VAL A 261 8.50 16.26 -26.76
CA VAL A 261 7.73 15.32 -25.92
C VAL A 261 8.07 13.89 -26.34
N ILE A 262 8.67 13.13 -25.45
CA ILE A 262 8.95 11.70 -25.68
C ILE A 262 7.71 10.92 -25.20
N LYS A 263 7.19 10.03 -26.06
CA LYS A 263 6.03 9.19 -25.73
C LYS A 263 6.50 7.79 -25.33
N VAL A 264 5.98 7.28 -24.23
CA VAL A 264 6.30 5.95 -23.69
C VAL A 264 5.00 5.20 -23.40
N ASP A 265 4.90 4.01 -23.92
CA ASP A 265 3.78 3.11 -23.64
C ASP A 265 4.15 2.12 -22.53
N ALA A 266 3.42 2.16 -21.42
CA ALA A 266 3.52 1.22 -20.28
C ALA A 266 2.18 0.52 -20.05
N CYS A 267 1.32 0.42 -21.07
CA CYS A 267 0.07 -0.31 -20.99
C CYS A 267 0.33 -1.81 -20.81
N GLY A 268 -0.56 -2.49 -20.08
CA GLY A 268 -0.46 -3.92 -19.79
C GLY A 268 0.61 -4.31 -18.77
N ILE A 269 1.36 -3.35 -18.24
CA ILE A 269 2.39 -3.60 -17.23
C ILE A 269 1.80 -3.30 -15.83
N GLN A 270 1.96 -4.23 -14.88
CA GLN A 270 1.50 -4.06 -13.50
C GLN A 270 2.52 -3.29 -12.65
N CYS A 271 2.05 -2.62 -11.59
CA CYS A 271 2.91 -1.98 -10.59
C CYS A 271 3.92 -3.00 -9.99
N PRO A 272 5.24 -2.66 -9.93
CA PRO A 272 5.84 -1.33 -10.12
C PRO A 272 6.29 -1.01 -11.56
N GLY A 273 5.99 -1.86 -12.54
CA GLY A 273 6.48 -1.76 -13.91
C GLY A 273 6.33 -0.39 -14.58
N PRO A 274 5.15 0.28 -14.55
CA PRO A 274 4.99 1.60 -15.13
C PRO A 274 5.92 2.66 -14.51
N ILE A 275 6.14 2.62 -13.18
CA ILE A 275 7.06 3.54 -12.49
C ILE A 275 8.51 3.25 -12.82
N MET A 276 8.88 1.98 -12.99
CA MET A 276 10.24 1.61 -13.43
C MET A 276 10.52 2.12 -14.86
N LYS A 277 9.53 1.96 -15.75
CA LYS A 277 9.63 2.46 -17.12
C LYS A 277 9.70 3.99 -17.18
N LEU A 278 8.89 4.68 -16.34
CA LEU A 278 8.98 6.11 -16.13
C LEU A 278 10.38 6.54 -15.70
N LYS A 279 10.95 5.92 -14.66
CA LYS A 279 12.29 6.24 -14.16
C LYS A 279 13.34 6.10 -15.26
N LYS A 280 13.38 4.95 -15.92
CA LYS A 280 14.35 4.66 -17.00
C LYS A 280 14.24 5.67 -18.15
N SER A 281 13.03 6.03 -18.56
CA SER A 281 12.82 7.02 -19.62
C SER A 281 13.22 8.43 -19.18
N MET A 282 12.96 8.80 -17.93
CA MET A 282 13.38 10.11 -17.38
C MET A 282 14.91 10.25 -17.25
N GLU A 283 15.65 9.15 -17.08
CA GLU A 283 17.12 9.17 -17.04
C GLU A 283 17.73 9.63 -18.38
N THR A 284 17.07 9.30 -19.50
CA THR A 284 17.54 9.62 -20.86
C THR A 284 17.16 11.03 -21.33
N LEU A 285 16.28 11.75 -20.63
CA LEU A 285 15.87 13.11 -20.99
C LEU A 285 16.90 14.16 -20.51
N ASN A 286 16.93 15.30 -21.21
CA ASN A 286 17.61 16.50 -20.73
C ASN A 286 16.67 17.34 -19.84
N PRO A 287 17.21 18.22 -18.96
CA PRO A 287 16.40 19.17 -18.20
C PRO A 287 15.51 20.00 -19.12
N GLY A 288 14.20 20.14 -18.75
CA GLY A 288 13.18 20.84 -19.53
C GLY A 288 12.51 19.98 -20.61
N GLU A 289 13.04 18.81 -20.97
CA GLU A 289 12.33 17.88 -21.88
C GLU A 289 11.16 17.20 -21.15
N ARG A 290 10.12 16.86 -21.93
CA ARG A 290 8.87 16.29 -21.41
C ARG A 290 8.69 14.83 -21.79
N LEU A 291 8.15 14.06 -20.87
CA LEU A 291 7.77 12.66 -21.03
C LEU A 291 6.25 12.53 -20.93
N GLU A 292 5.63 11.97 -21.95
CA GLU A 292 4.25 11.50 -21.94
C GLU A 292 4.25 9.99 -21.78
N ILE A 293 3.67 9.48 -20.69
CA ILE A 293 3.60 8.04 -20.45
C ILE A 293 2.16 7.58 -20.31
N HIS A 294 1.86 6.47 -20.98
CA HIS A 294 0.56 5.82 -20.98
C HIS A 294 0.63 4.52 -20.16
N ALA A 295 -0.34 4.28 -19.29
CA ALA A 295 -0.45 3.06 -18.50
C ALA A 295 -1.91 2.69 -18.27
N THR A 296 -2.18 1.39 -18.12
CA THR A 296 -3.52 0.88 -17.79
C THR A 296 -3.73 0.69 -16.28
N ASP A 297 -2.68 0.88 -15.46
CA ASP A 297 -2.76 0.81 -14.00
C ASP A 297 -3.41 2.09 -13.43
N ALA A 298 -4.56 1.95 -12.78
CA ALA A 298 -5.29 3.06 -12.16
C ALA A 298 -4.51 3.74 -11.00
N GLY A 299 -3.57 3.07 -10.37
CA GLY A 299 -2.66 3.61 -9.36
C GLY A 299 -1.55 4.47 -9.94
N PHE A 300 -1.19 4.24 -11.20
CA PHE A 300 -0.02 4.86 -11.82
C PHE A 300 0.02 6.40 -11.76
N PRO A 301 -1.06 7.17 -12.05
CA PRO A 301 -0.99 8.63 -11.98
C PRO A 301 -0.65 9.16 -10.59
N ARG A 302 -1.13 8.49 -9.54
CA ARG A 302 -0.83 8.85 -8.14
C ARG A 302 0.64 8.53 -7.82
N ASP A 303 1.10 7.37 -8.23
CA ASP A 303 2.46 6.90 -7.98
C ASP A 303 3.46 7.73 -8.77
N ALA A 304 3.16 8.10 -10.02
CA ALA A 304 3.95 9.02 -10.84
C ALA A 304 4.05 10.42 -10.19
N LYS A 305 2.94 10.95 -9.66
CA LYS A 305 2.94 12.24 -8.93
C LYS A 305 3.79 12.17 -7.68
N ALA A 306 3.69 11.09 -6.90
CA ALA A 306 4.52 10.87 -5.72
C ALA A 306 6.01 10.74 -6.07
N TRP A 307 6.32 10.03 -7.15
CA TRP A 307 7.67 9.89 -7.66
C TRP A 307 8.25 11.24 -8.13
N CYS A 308 7.49 12.04 -8.88
CA CYS A 308 7.91 13.39 -9.28
C CYS A 308 8.25 14.25 -8.05
N LYS A 309 7.39 14.19 -7.01
CA LYS A 309 7.63 14.92 -5.76
C LYS A 309 8.93 14.49 -5.07
N SER A 310 9.24 13.19 -5.04
CA SER A 310 10.45 12.65 -4.41
C SER A 310 11.73 12.90 -5.19
N THR A 311 11.63 13.01 -6.52
CA THR A 311 12.79 13.21 -7.42
C THR A 311 12.97 14.65 -7.89
N GLY A 312 12.06 15.56 -7.49
CA GLY A 312 12.12 16.95 -7.84
C GLY A 312 11.63 17.28 -9.27
N ASN A 313 11.13 16.30 -10.04
CA ASN A 313 10.59 16.53 -11.37
C ASN A 313 9.19 17.15 -11.33
N HIS A 314 8.76 17.79 -12.43
CA HIS A 314 7.48 18.48 -12.52
C HIS A 314 6.40 17.57 -13.09
N PHE A 315 5.37 17.29 -12.31
CA PHE A 315 4.16 16.61 -12.77
C PHE A 315 3.24 17.66 -13.40
N LEU A 316 3.07 17.64 -14.72
CA LEU A 316 2.36 18.69 -15.45
C LEU A 316 0.86 18.38 -15.57
N GLU A 317 0.52 17.20 -16.11
CA GLU A 317 -0.86 16.88 -16.49
C GLU A 317 -1.16 15.40 -16.30
N LYS A 318 -2.42 15.08 -16.02
CA LYS A 318 -2.99 13.74 -16.12
C LYS A 318 -4.31 13.76 -16.87
N SER A 319 -4.55 12.75 -17.70
CA SER A 319 -5.83 12.49 -18.31
C SER A 319 -6.11 11.00 -18.37
N SER A 320 -7.35 10.61 -18.58
CA SER A 320 -7.72 9.20 -18.75
C SER A 320 -8.77 9.07 -19.85
N ALA A 321 -8.62 8.08 -20.70
CA ALA A 321 -9.56 7.72 -21.75
C ALA A 321 -9.52 6.21 -21.99
N ASN A 322 -10.67 5.56 -22.10
CA ASN A 322 -10.81 4.14 -22.44
C ASN A 322 -9.93 3.19 -21.57
N GLY A 323 -9.88 3.44 -20.26
CA GLY A 323 -9.08 2.62 -19.33
C GLY A 323 -7.56 2.83 -19.39
N THR A 324 -7.10 3.81 -20.19
CA THR A 324 -5.69 4.21 -20.27
C THR A 324 -5.50 5.54 -19.56
N TYR A 325 -4.51 5.62 -18.69
CA TYR A 325 -4.08 6.82 -17.97
C TYR A 325 -2.88 7.42 -18.68
N ARG A 326 -2.97 8.68 -19.05
CA ARG A 326 -1.89 9.48 -19.61
C ARG A 326 -1.35 10.42 -18.55
N VAL A 327 -0.04 10.47 -18.41
CA VAL A 327 0.66 11.38 -17.50
C VAL A 327 1.75 12.11 -18.26
N LEU A 328 1.84 13.44 -18.09
CA LEU A 328 2.86 14.30 -18.68
C LEU A 328 3.76 14.84 -17.55
N ILE A 329 5.07 14.64 -17.72
CA ILE A 329 6.10 15.00 -16.74
C ILE A 329 7.21 15.77 -17.44
N GLU A 330 7.77 16.78 -16.77
CA GLU A 330 8.92 17.53 -17.22
C GLU A 330 10.14 17.27 -16.31
N LYS A 331 11.29 17.08 -16.91
CA LYS A 331 12.54 16.84 -16.17
C LYS A 331 13.07 18.14 -15.59
N ALA A 332 13.15 18.23 -14.26
CA ALA A 332 13.69 19.39 -13.57
C ALA A 332 15.20 19.54 -13.79
N SER A 333 15.68 20.78 -13.79
CA SER A 333 17.10 21.10 -13.87
C SER A 333 17.83 20.71 -12.57
N SER A 334 19.15 20.48 -12.66
CA SER A 334 19.99 20.21 -11.49
C SER A 334 19.97 21.37 -10.48
N CYS A 335 19.83 22.59 -10.96
CA CYS A 335 19.74 23.80 -10.14
C CYS A 335 18.44 23.84 -9.31
N GLU A 336 17.30 23.47 -9.89
CA GLU A 336 16.00 23.39 -9.19
C GLU A 336 15.98 22.27 -8.14
N LYS A 337 16.67 21.15 -8.39
CA LYS A 337 16.83 20.08 -7.41
C LYS A 337 17.67 20.51 -6.20
N ALA A 338 18.78 21.22 -6.42
CA ALA A 338 19.64 21.74 -5.36
C ALA A 338 18.93 22.80 -4.48
N ILE A 339 18.10 23.67 -5.06
CA ILE A 339 17.32 24.66 -4.32
C ILE A 339 16.28 23.98 -3.40
N LYS A 340 15.63 22.89 -3.86
CA LYS A 340 14.71 22.13 -3.03
C LYS A 340 15.39 21.40 -1.86
N GLU A 341 16.60 20.91 -2.02
CA GLU A 341 17.37 20.28 -0.93
C GLU A 341 17.76 21.31 0.15
N ILE A 342 18.22 22.49 -0.25
CA ILE A 342 18.60 23.58 0.67
C ILE A 342 17.39 24.10 1.46
N THR A 343 16.20 24.18 0.85
CA THR A 343 14.97 24.62 1.54
C THR A 343 14.44 23.55 2.49
N THR A 344 14.63 22.28 2.23
CA THR A 344 14.26 21.18 3.14
C THR A 344 15.21 21.08 4.34
N GLU A 345 16.49 21.39 4.20
CA GLU A 345 17.44 21.43 5.32
C GLU A 345 17.22 22.65 6.23
N LYS A 346 16.96 23.83 5.67
CA LYS A 346 16.63 25.03 6.49
C LYS A 346 15.36 24.87 7.30
N GLY A 347 14.35 24.13 6.79
CA GLY A 347 13.15 23.80 7.56
C GLY A 347 13.42 22.89 8.77
N LYS A 348 14.41 22.00 8.71
CA LYS A 348 14.79 21.12 9.82
C LYS A 348 15.54 21.87 10.94
N HIS A 349 16.36 22.85 10.60
CA HIS A 349 17.08 23.67 11.61
C HIS A 349 16.20 24.67 12.33
N SER A 350 15.13 25.19 11.71
CA SER A 350 14.18 26.09 12.37
C SER A 350 13.29 25.39 13.41
N PHE A 351 13.03 24.09 13.25
CA PHE A 351 12.21 23.31 14.20
C PHE A 351 12.98 22.89 15.47
N CYS A 352 14.29 22.78 15.39
CA CYS A 352 15.13 22.42 16.55
C CYS A 352 15.34 23.59 17.53
N SER A 353 15.29 24.84 17.06
CA SER A 353 15.43 26.02 17.92
C SER A 353 14.14 26.44 18.67
N ALA A 354 12.97 25.97 18.21
CA ALA A 354 11.69 26.29 18.87
C ALA A 354 11.34 25.35 20.04
N MET A 355 12.02 24.21 20.17
CA MET A 355 11.74 23.22 21.24
C MET A 355 12.55 23.44 22.53
N THR A 356 13.44 24.43 22.58
CA THR A 356 14.29 24.67 23.75
C THR A 356 13.76 25.82 24.67
N LEU A 357 12.60 26.38 24.37
CA LEU A 357 12.05 27.54 25.13
C LEU A 357 10.70 27.29 25.83
N THR A 358 10.32 26.02 26.05
CA THR A 358 9.13 25.70 26.85
C THR A 358 9.45 24.65 27.92
N LYS A 359 10.48 24.93 28.74
CA LYS A 359 10.66 24.32 30.07
C LYS A 359 11.21 25.40 30.99
N LEU A 360 10.29 26.20 31.51
CA LEU A 360 10.34 26.88 32.78
C LEU A 360 8.91 27.01 33.29
#